data_26135b9902dde42686b1bc8866f20ecb
#
_entry.id   26135b9902dde42686b1bc8866f20ecb
#
_cell.length_a   1.000
_cell.length_b   1.000
_cell.length_c   1.000
_cell.angle_alpha   90.00
_cell.angle_beta   90.00
_cell.angle_gamma   90.00
#
_symmetry.space_group_name_H-M   'P 1'
#
loop_
_entity.id
_entity.type
_entity.pdbx_description
1 polymer ?
#
loop_
_entity_poly.entity_id
_entity_poly.type
_entity_poly.pdbx_seq_one_letter_code
_entity_poly.pdbx_strand_id
1 'polypeptide(L)'
;MAIKLSSKQHTQIAYLETLPPKFQKATGVIELLSTAKADDSAIRGLCRMLDEVKANSQALGLPGLADAAGIMGTMARRGGGVQMKVRGLRELLGTLRMNYEGALKKAMTPEREVAAEEI
;
A
#
# COMPACT_ATOMS: atom_id res chain seq x y z
N MET A 1 5.47 32.58 -9.17
CA MET A 1 4.32 32.28 -8.31
C MET A 1 4.46 30.88 -7.70
N ALA A 2 4.34 30.78 -6.41
CA ALA A 2 4.49 29.49 -5.74
C ALA A 2 3.27 28.62 -5.97
N ILE A 3 3.49 27.38 -6.38
CA ILE A 3 2.45 26.39 -6.52
C ILE A 3 2.41 25.62 -5.20
N LYS A 4 1.25 25.61 -4.58
CA LYS A 4 1.09 24.96 -3.29
C LYS A 4 0.26 23.70 -3.40
N LEU A 5 0.62 22.72 -2.59
CA LEU A 5 -0.18 21.52 -2.43
C LEU A 5 -1.34 21.82 -1.49
N SER A 6 -2.46 21.15 -1.71
CA SER A 6 -3.63 21.29 -0.84
C SER A 6 -3.38 20.62 0.51
N SER A 7 -4.22 20.95 1.50
CA SER A 7 -4.16 20.27 2.80
C SER A 7 -4.36 18.77 2.64
N LYS A 8 -5.27 18.38 1.75
CA LYS A 8 -5.50 16.97 1.45
C LYS A 8 -4.23 16.32 0.92
N GLN A 9 -3.53 16.99 -0.01
CA GLN A 9 -2.28 16.46 -0.57
C GLN A 9 -1.20 16.34 0.49
N HIS A 10 -1.06 17.31 1.37
CA HIS A 10 -0.09 17.23 2.47
C HIS A 10 -0.39 16.06 3.39
N THR A 11 -1.65 15.83 3.71
CA THR A 11 -2.07 14.70 4.54
C THR A 11 -1.77 13.38 3.85
N GLN A 12 -2.05 13.28 2.56
CA GLN A 12 -1.74 12.08 1.78
C GLN A 12 -0.24 11.78 1.76
N ILE A 13 0.57 12.80 1.51
CA ILE A 13 2.03 12.64 1.47
C ILE A 13 2.56 12.18 2.82
N ALA A 14 2.10 12.80 3.90
CA ALA A 14 2.53 12.42 5.25
C ALA A 14 2.24 10.94 5.53
N TYR A 15 1.06 10.46 5.13
CA TYR A 15 0.71 9.06 5.28
C TYR A 15 1.57 8.17 4.39
N LEU A 16 1.70 8.54 3.10
CA LEU A 16 2.45 7.73 2.14
C LEU A 16 3.91 7.55 2.55
N GLU A 17 4.50 8.55 3.17
CA GLU A 17 5.87 8.46 3.65
C GLU A 17 6.06 7.44 4.77
N THR A 18 4.98 6.98 5.39
CA THR A 18 5.05 5.94 6.42
C THR A 18 5.06 4.53 5.85
N LEU A 19 4.81 4.38 4.54
CA LEU A 19 4.61 3.06 3.95
C LEU A 19 5.87 2.28 3.61
N PRO A 20 6.99 2.89 3.16
CA PRO A 20 8.17 2.10 2.82
C PRO A 20 8.64 1.11 3.89
N PRO A 21 8.70 1.46 5.18
CA PRO A 21 9.03 0.47 6.21
C PRO A 21 8.03 -0.67 6.30
N LYS A 22 6.76 -0.39 6.02
CA LYS A 22 5.71 -1.43 6.03
C LYS A 22 5.90 -2.40 4.88
N PHE A 23 6.29 -1.90 3.70
CA PHE A 23 6.59 -2.75 2.56
C PHE A 23 7.78 -3.64 2.84
N GLN A 24 8.79 -3.14 3.55
CA GLN A 24 9.93 -3.96 3.94
C GLN A 24 9.54 -5.04 4.93
N LYS A 25 8.65 -4.74 5.86
CA LYS A 25 8.10 -5.73 6.77
C LYS A 25 7.37 -6.83 6.01
N ALA A 26 6.57 -6.44 5.02
CA ALA A 26 5.86 -7.40 4.18
C ALA A 26 6.84 -8.30 3.43
N THR A 27 7.89 -7.72 2.87
CA THR A 27 8.94 -8.48 2.20
C THR A 27 9.55 -9.51 3.16
N GLY A 28 9.84 -9.10 4.39
CA GLY A 28 10.41 -9.99 5.39
C GLY A 28 9.50 -11.18 5.71
N VAL A 29 8.19 -10.94 5.86
CA VAL A 29 7.24 -12.03 6.12
C VAL A 29 7.16 -12.98 4.93
N ILE A 30 7.14 -12.44 3.70
CA ILE A 30 7.11 -13.27 2.50
C ILE A 30 8.37 -14.14 2.42
N GLU A 31 9.53 -13.59 2.75
CA GLU A 31 10.77 -14.36 2.77
C GLU A 31 10.73 -15.47 3.82
N LEU A 32 10.16 -15.19 5.00
CA LEU A 32 9.98 -16.22 6.02
C LEU A 32 9.04 -17.32 5.53
N LEU A 33 7.98 -16.95 4.81
CA LEU A 33 7.08 -17.93 4.20
C LEU A 33 7.82 -18.79 3.18
N SER A 34 8.67 -18.20 2.34
CA SER A 34 9.36 -18.91 1.29
C SER A 34 10.37 -19.92 1.85
N THR A 35 10.86 -19.69 3.06
CA THR A 35 11.80 -20.59 3.74
C THR A 35 11.12 -21.47 4.79
N ALA A 36 9.78 -21.48 4.83
CA ALA A 36 8.97 -22.24 5.78
C ALA A 36 9.26 -21.86 7.23
N LYS A 37 9.65 -20.61 7.49
CA LYS A 37 9.95 -20.11 8.83
C LYS A 37 8.93 -19.13 9.38
N ALA A 38 7.92 -18.78 8.57
CA ALA A 38 6.86 -17.89 9.06
C ALA A 38 5.94 -18.64 10.00
N ASP A 39 5.66 -18.04 11.16
CA ASP A 39 4.67 -18.58 12.06
C ASP A 39 3.33 -17.82 11.88
N ASP A 40 2.30 -18.29 12.56
CA ASP A 40 0.97 -17.68 12.48
C ASP A 40 0.99 -16.22 12.94
N SER A 41 1.85 -15.89 13.88
CA SER A 41 1.98 -14.53 14.39
C SER A 41 2.48 -13.57 13.30
N ALA A 42 3.47 -14.01 12.52
CA ALA A 42 4.01 -13.21 11.42
C ALA A 42 2.94 -12.97 10.36
N ILE A 43 2.19 -14.01 10.01
CA ILE A 43 1.12 -13.92 9.01
C ILE A 43 0.00 -13.01 9.50
N ARG A 44 -0.42 -13.15 10.77
CA ARG A 44 -1.44 -12.29 11.35
C ARG A 44 -0.99 -10.83 11.39
N GLY A 45 0.29 -10.60 11.69
CA GLY A 45 0.85 -9.27 11.66
C GLY A 45 0.79 -8.63 10.28
N LEU A 46 1.12 -9.42 9.26
CA LEU A 46 1.02 -8.97 7.86
C LEU A 46 -0.43 -8.63 7.51
N CYS A 47 -1.38 -9.49 7.85
CA CYS A 47 -2.79 -9.25 7.56
C CYS A 47 -3.29 -7.98 8.25
N ARG A 48 -2.91 -7.78 9.50
CA ARG A 48 -3.31 -6.59 10.26
C ARG A 48 -2.75 -5.33 9.63
N MET A 49 -1.49 -5.38 9.23
CA MET A 49 -0.85 -4.25 8.57
C MET A 49 -1.56 -3.89 7.27
N LEU A 50 -1.91 -4.90 6.46
CA LEU A 50 -2.60 -4.68 5.19
C LEU A 50 -4.02 -4.13 5.42
N ASP A 51 -4.71 -4.58 6.46
CA ASP A 51 -6.01 -4.03 6.81
C ASP A 51 -5.92 -2.55 7.18
N GLU A 52 -4.88 -2.18 7.93
CA GLU A 52 -4.65 -0.78 8.29
C GLU A 52 -4.35 0.07 7.06
N VAL A 53 -3.50 -0.43 6.16
CA VAL A 53 -3.18 0.28 4.92
C VAL A 53 -4.44 0.49 4.09
N LYS A 54 -5.28 -0.55 3.98
CA LYS A 54 -6.54 -0.44 3.25
C LYS A 54 -7.44 0.63 3.85
N ALA A 55 -7.67 0.58 5.16
CA ALA A 55 -8.57 1.50 5.84
C ALA A 55 -8.07 2.94 5.74
N ASN A 56 -6.80 3.16 6.01
CA ASN A 56 -6.21 4.50 5.96
C ASN A 56 -6.20 5.06 4.53
N SER A 57 -5.92 4.21 3.56
CA SER A 57 -5.91 4.62 2.16
C SER A 57 -7.30 5.00 1.68
N GLN A 58 -8.34 4.27 2.10
CA GLN A 58 -9.71 4.62 1.79
C GLN A 58 -10.09 5.96 2.40
N ALA A 59 -9.74 6.15 3.65
CA ALA A 59 -10.05 7.40 4.37
C ALA A 59 -9.38 8.61 3.73
N LEU A 60 -8.21 8.42 3.12
CA LEU A 60 -7.45 9.51 2.50
C LEU A 60 -7.72 9.68 1.01
N GLY A 61 -8.67 8.94 0.46
CA GLY A 61 -9.01 9.06 -0.96
C GLY A 61 -7.96 8.47 -1.88
N LEU A 62 -7.37 7.34 -1.49
CA LEU A 62 -6.35 6.63 -2.26
C LEU A 62 -6.89 5.24 -2.64
N PRO A 63 -7.89 5.17 -3.55
CA PRO A 63 -8.59 3.91 -3.82
C PRO A 63 -7.72 2.81 -4.43
N GLY A 64 -6.79 3.16 -5.32
CA GLY A 64 -5.90 2.16 -5.92
C GLY A 64 -5.03 1.49 -4.88
N LEU A 65 -4.49 2.26 -3.95
CA LEU A 65 -3.67 1.73 -2.87
C LEU A 65 -4.51 0.87 -1.92
N ALA A 66 -5.73 1.33 -1.61
CA ALA A 66 -6.65 0.59 -0.75
C ALA A 66 -7.02 -0.77 -1.36
N ASP A 67 -7.33 -0.78 -2.66
CA ASP A 67 -7.70 -2.02 -3.36
C ASP A 67 -6.52 -3.00 -3.39
N ALA A 68 -5.33 -2.52 -3.70
CA ALA A 68 -4.15 -3.37 -3.74
C ALA A 68 -3.87 -3.99 -2.37
N ALA A 69 -3.98 -3.21 -1.29
CA ALA A 69 -3.79 -3.72 0.06
C ALA A 69 -4.86 -4.75 0.43
N GLY A 70 -6.10 -4.51 0.02
CA GLY A 70 -7.21 -5.44 0.28
C GLY A 70 -7.02 -6.77 -0.42
N ILE A 71 -6.62 -6.75 -1.67
CA ILE A 71 -6.38 -7.98 -2.44
C ILE A 71 -5.20 -8.75 -1.84
N MET A 72 -4.13 -8.07 -1.49
CA MET A 72 -2.98 -8.70 -0.86
C MET A 72 -3.36 -9.32 0.49
N GLY A 73 -4.19 -8.63 1.27
CA GLY A 73 -4.69 -9.15 2.54
C GLY A 73 -5.51 -10.43 2.37
N THR A 74 -6.35 -10.49 1.35
CA THR A 74 -7.12 -11.68 1.02
C THR A 74 -6.19 -12.85 0.69
N MET A 75 -5.16 -12.60 -0.11
CA MET A 75 -4.17 -13.62 -0.46
C MET A 75 -3.43 -14.10 0.79
N ALA A 76 -3.06 -13.20 1.69
CA ALA A 76 -2.34 -13.56 2.91
C ALA A 76 -3.17 -14.45 3.84
N ARG A 77 -4.50 -14.28 3.83
CA ARG A 77 -5.41 -15.07 4.65
C ARG A 77 -5.79 -16.41 4.03
N ARG A 78 -5.59 -16.53 2.73
CA ARG A 78 -6.02 -17.75 2.02
C ARG A 78 -5.19 -18.94 2.43
N GLY A 79 -5.84 -20.08 2.65
CA GLY A 79 -5.15 -21.35 2.85
C GLY A 79 -4.63 -21.88 1.52
N GLY A 80 -3.92 -22.99 1.57
CA GLY A 80 -3.42 -23.66 0.38
C GLY A 80 -1.90 -23.69 0.33
N GLY A 81 -1.36 -23.99 -0.86
CA GLY A 81 0.06 -24.19 -1.04
C GLY A 81 0.91 -22.95 -0.75
N VAL A 82 1.94 -23.15 0.05
CA VAL A 82 2.81 -22.03 0.48
C VAL A 82 3.50 -21.39 -0.72
N GLN A 83 3.94 -22.19 -1.69
CA GLN A 83 4.65 -21.65 -2.84
C GLN A 83 3.76 -20.74 -3.69
N MET A 84 2.52 -21.13 -3.90
CA MET A 84 1.57 -20.29 -4.62
C MET A 84 1.28 -19.00 -3.86
N LYS A 85 1.12 -19.11 -2.54
CA LYS A 85 0.91 -17.96 -1.70
C LYS A 85 2.09 -16.98 -1.77
N VAL A 86 3.32 -17.48 -1.69
CA VAL A 86 4.53 -16.67 -1.79
C VAL A 86 4.59 -15.94 -3.13
N ARG A 87 4.32 -16.66 -4.22
CA ARG A 87 4.32 -16.05 -5.55
C ARG A 87 3.27 -14.96 -5.66
N GLY A 88 2.05 -15.26 -5.23
CA GLY A 88 0.96 -14.29 -5.27
C GLY A 88 1.24 -13.07 -4.42
N LEU A 89 1.77 -13.25 -3.22
CA LEU A 89 2.11 -12.14 -2.34
C LEU A 89 3.23 -11.27 -2.92
N ARG A 90 4.23 -11.87 -3.55
CA ARG A 90 5.29 -11.11 -4.20
C ARG A 90 4.75 -10.25 -5.33
N GLU A 91 3.90 -10.81 -6.17
CA GLU A 91 3.28 -10.07 -7.25
C GLU A 91 2.41 -8.92 -6.73
N LEU A 92 1.61 -9.21 -5.70
CA LEU A 92 0.72 -8.21 -5.12
C LEU A 92 1.48 -7.12 -4.37
N LEU A 93 2.62 -7.47 -3.77
CA LEU A 93 3.48 -6.45 -3.15
C LEU A 93 4.04 -5.52 -4.22
N GLY A 94 4.42 -6.06 -5.37
CA GLY A 94 4.84 -5.25 -6.51
C GLY A 94 3.76 -4.29 -6.95
N THR A 95 2.51 -4.80 -7.06
CA THR A 95 1.36 -3.97 -7.42
C THR A 95 1.10 -2.90 -6.35
N LEU A 96 1.21 -3.26 -5.09
CA LEU A 96 1.03 -2.32 -3.99
C LEU A 96 2.06 -1.19 -4.06
N ARG A 97 3.31 -1.52 -4.33
CA ARG A 97 4.38 -0.53 -4.48
C ARG A 97 4.14 0.39 -5.68
N MET A 98 3.67 -0.16 -6.79
CA MET A 98 3.34 0.65 -7.97
C MET A 98 2.22 1.64 -7.67
N ASN A 99 1.19 1.18 -6.96
CA ASN A 99 0.11 2.06 -6.53
C ASN A 99 0.59 3.14 -5.56
N TYR A 100 1.52 2.77 -4.67
CA TYR A 100 2.14 3.72 -3.75
C TYR A 100 2.89 4.82 -4.53
N GLU A 101 3.73 4.42 -5.47
CA GLU A 101 4.52 5.36 -6.27
C GLU A 101 3.61 6.29 -7.07
N GLY A 102 2.57 5.73 -7.68
CA GLY A 102 1.60 6.53 -8.42
C GLY A 102 0.84 7.51 -7.53
N ALA A 103 0.42 7.05 -6.36
CA ALA A 103 -0.28 7.89 -5.40
C ALA A 103 0.62 9.03 -4.89
N LEU A 104 1.88 8.71 -4.59
CA LEU A 104 2.82 9.70 -4.12
C LEU A 104 3.10 10.76 -5.19
N LYS A 105 3.32 10.33 -6.41
CA LYS A 105 3.54 11.23 -7.54
C LYS A 105 2.35 12.17 -7.72
N LYS A 106 1.15 11.61 -7.69
CA LYS A 106 -0.06 12.41 -7.84
C LYS A 106 -0.24 13.38 -6.67
N ALA A 107 0.03 12.93 -5.45
CA ALA A 107 -0.09 13.78 -4.26
C ALA A 107 0.93 14.91 -4.27
N MET A 108 2.08 14.69 -4.88
CA MET A 108 3.12 15.71 -4.99
C MET A 108 2.92 16.66 -6.18
N THR A 109 1.94 16.41 -7.01
CA THR A 109 1.62 17.24 -8.17
C THR A 109 0.55 18.26 -7.77
N PRO A 110 0.83 19.57 -7.86
CA PRO A 110 -0.16 20.59 -7.52
C PRO A 110 -1.41 20.49 -8.38
N GLU A 111 -2.56 20.77 -7.76
CA GLU A 111 -3.86 20.69 -8.43
C GLU A 111 -4.28 22.01 -9.08
N ARG A 112 -3.36 22.95 -9.28
CA ARG A 112 -3.68 24.27 -9.81
C ARG A 112 -4.30 24.24 -11.19
N GLU A 113 -3.97 23.23 -11.97
CA GLU A 113 -4.51 23.11 -13.32
C GLU A 113 -6.02 22.89 -13.30
N VAL A 114 -6.48 22.11 -12.34
CA VAL A 114 -7.91 21.88 -12.16
C VAL A 114 -8.60 23.19 -11.80
N ALA A 115 -8.01 23.94 -10.87
CA ALA A 115 -8.55 25.23 -10.46
C ALA A 115 -8.56 26.23 -11.63
N ALA A 116 -7.53 26.22 -12.46
CA ALA A 116 -7.45 27.10 -13.63
C ALA A 116 -8.55 26.76 -14.64
N GLU A 117 -8.87 25.50 -14.81
CA GLU A 117 -9.90 25.07 -15.74
C GLU A 117 -11.30 25.46 -15.27
N GLU A 118 -11.49 25.63 -14.01
CA GLU A 118 -12.77 26.00 -13.43
C GLU A 118 -13.11 27.47 -13.66
N ILE A 119 -12.13 28.26 -14.03
CA ILE A 119 -12.33 29.67 -14.30
C ILE A 119 -12.94 29.87 -15.68
#